data_82812a5dcbad52d3add66763880120c1
#
_entry.id   82812a5dcbad52d3add66763880120c1
#
_cell.length_a   1.000
_cell.length_b   1.000
_cell.length_c   1.000
_cell.angle_alpha   90.00
_cell.angle_beta   90.00
_cell.angle_gamma   90.00
#
_symmetry.space_group_name_H-M   'P 1'
#
loop_
_entity.id
_entity.type
_entity.pdbx_description
1 polymer ?
#
loop_
_entity_poly.entity_id
_entity_poly.type
_entity_poly.pdbx_seq_one_letter_code
_entity_poly.pdbx_strand_id
1 'polypeptide(L)'
;MSARQLFQKAKNYKPDLLKSIQKINRIIANPENSFKLDGSKFKELELSVYHHQQQQQQQSKIVDKSNLGINQLIKEKLPSLKYHNPNLKFTIHNILINEENSNKDIKIDNLLKIHGFEDKDNLNIECSGKSGSKIFDELIQRTGAVKINESELVEIPTHPTK
;
A
#
# COMPACT_ATOMS: atom_id res chain seq x y z
N MET A 1 -36.16 -18.44 -8.44
CA MET A 1 -36.18 -17.32 -7.46
C MET A 1 -36.32 -16.01 -8.22
N SER A 2 -37.31 -15.18 -7.84
CA SER A 2 -37.47 -13.88 -8.51
C SER A 2 -36.39 -12.90 -8.02
N ALA A 3 -36.01 -11.93 -8.87
CA ALA A 3 -35.06 -10.89 -8.51
C ALA A 3 -35.44 -10.18 -7.18
N ARG A 4 -36.73 -10.04 -6.90
CA ARG A 4 -37.24 -9.51 -5.61
C ARG A 4 -36.84 -10.34 -4.38
N GLN A 5 -36.76 -11.65 -4.50
CA GLN A 5 -36.35 -12.55 -3.37
C GLN A 5 -34.84 -12.49 -3.15
N LEU A 6 -34.03 -12.31 -4.22
CA LEU A 6 -32.60 -12.06 -4.13
C LEU A 6 -32.32 -10.70 -3.45
N PHE A 7 -33.09 -9.66 -3.78
CA PHE A 7 -32.98 -8.34 -3.17
C PHE A 7 -33.44 -8.29 -1.70
N GLN A 8 -34.43 -9.09 -1.31
CA GLN A 8 -34.80 -9.18 0.12
C GLN A 8 -33.77 -9.92 0.97
N LYS A 9 -33.04 -10.90 0.40
CA LYS A 9 -31.87 -11.51 1.06
C LYS A 9 -30.70 -10.55 1.21
N ALA A 10 -30.53 -9.61 0.28
CA ALA A 10 -29.51 -8.58 0.35
C ALA A 10 -29.75 -7.52 1.45
N LYS A 11 -30.97 -7.35 1.92
CA LYS A 11 -31.30 -6.45 3.04
C LYS A 11 -30.72 -6.88 4.39
N ASN A 12 -30.27 -8.11 4.52
CA ASN A 12 -29.67 -8.66 5.74
C ASN A 12 -28.19 -8.98 5.54
N TYR A 13 -27.41 -8.08 4.94
CA TYR A 13 -25.96 -8.19 5.04
C TYR A 13 -25.59 -8.15 6.53
N LYS A 14 -24.97 -9.24 7.01
CA LYS A 14 -24.37 -9.23 8.35
C LYS A 14 -23.45 -8.00 8.42
N PRO A 15 -23.45 -7.26 9.54
CA PRO A 15 -22.61 -6.05 9.68
C PRO A 15 -21.16 -6.26 9.28
N ASP A 16 -20.64 -7.47 9.46
CA ASP A 16 -19.26 -7.83 9.09
C ASP A 16 -19.04 -7.91 7.58
N LEU A 17 -20.05 -8.36 6.81
CA LEU A 17 -19.98 -8.37 5.35
C LEU A 17 -19.96 -6.95 4.78
N LEU A 18 -20.79 -6.06 5.33
CA LEU A 18 -20.82 -4.65 4.93
C LEU A 18 -19.46 -3.96 5.19
N LYS A 19 -18.86 -4.20 6.36
CA LYS A 19 -17.51 -3.71 6.68
C LYS A 19 -16.45 -4.24 5.70
N SER A 20 -16.58 -5.52 5.33
CA SER A 20 -15.66 -6.14 4.35
C SER A 20 -15.81 -5.52 2.97
N ILE A 21 -17.05 -5.28 2.51
CA ILE A 21 -17.30 -4.59 1.23
C ILE A 21 -16.73 -3.17 1.25
N GLN A 22 -16.96 -2.40 2.32
CA GLN A 22 -16.41 -1.07 2.47
C GLN A 22 -14.87 -1.07 2.44
N LYS A 23 -14.24 -2.05 3.08
CA LYS A 23 -12.79 -2.20 3.05
C LYS A 23 -12.28 -2.53 1.65
N ILE A 24 -12.97 -3.40 0.92
CA ILE A 24 -12.62 -3.72 -0.47
C ILE A 24 -12.78 -2.47 -1.34
N ASN A 25 -13.90 -1.74 -1.25
CA ASN A 25 -14.12 -0.52 -2.03
C ASN A 25 -13.05 0.55 -1.79
N ARG A 26 -12.50 0.67 -0.57
CA ARG A 26 -11.36 1.55 -0.30
C ARG A 26 -10.09 1.16 -1.09
N ILE A 27 -9.98 -0.09 -1.48
CA ILE A 27 -8.85 -0.58 -2.28
C ILE A 27 -9.12 -0.42 -3.76
N ILE A 28 -10.30 -0.84 -4.25
CA ILE A 28 -10.58 -0.95 -5.67
C ILE A 28 -11.20 0.31 -6.30
N ALA A 29 -11.89 1.11 -5.49
CA ALA A 29 -12.69 2.26 -5.96
C ALA A 29 -12.24 3.62 -5.39
N ASN A 30 -11.11 3.69 -4.67
CA ASN A 30 -10.64 4.95 -4.12
C ASN A 30 -9.86 5.76 -5.17
N PRO A 31 -10.40 6.88 -5.68
CA PRO A 31 -9.78 7.66 -6.74
C PRO A 31 -8.44 8.30 -6.33
N GLU A 32 -8.20 8.49 -5.02
CA GLU A 32 -6.95 9.08 -4.52
C GLU A 32 -5.77 8.11 -4.58
N ASN A 33 -6.04 6.79 -4.66
CA ASN A 33 -5.01 5.76 -4.61
C ASN A 33 -4.94 4.93 -5.91
N SER A 34 -5.83 5.23 -6.88
CA SER A 34 -5.97 4.45 -8.12
C SER A 34 -5.11 5.02 -9.23
N PHE A 35 -3.90 4.46 -9.34
CA PHE A 35 -2.92 4.84 -10.35
C PHE A 35 -2.39 3.63 -11.10
N LYS A 36 -2.08 3.82 -12.36
CA LYS A 36 -1.50 2.83 -13.24
C LYS A 36 -0.08 3.23 -13.61
N LEU A 37 0.89 2.38 -13.28
CA LEU A 37 2.27 2.53 -13.70
C LEU A 37 2.45 2.00 -15.14
N ASP A 38 3.46 2.50 -15.83
CA ASP A 38 3.83 1.97 -17.13
C ASP A 38 4.41 0.55 -16.99
N GLY A 39 3.60 -0.45 -17.32
CA GLY A 39 3.97 -1.85 -17.23
C GLY A 39 5.04 -2.30 -18.26
N SER A 40 5.33 -1.46 -19.27
CA SER A 40 6.44 -1.70 -20.20
C SER A 40 7.78 -1.21 -19.64
N LYS A 41 7.73 -0.28 -18.67
CA LYS A 41 8.89 0.35 -18.08
C LYS A 41 9.30 -0.25 -16.73
N PHE A 42 8.32 -0.55 -15.88
CA PHE A 42 8.56 -1.03 -14.52
C PHE A 42 8.11 -2.48 -14.32
N LYS A 43 8.93 -3.27 -13.61
CA LYS A 43 8.70 -4.70 -13.34
C LYS A 43 8.45 -5.03 -11.88
N GLU A 44 9.05 -4.29 -10.95
CA GLU A 44 8.98 -4.59 -9.51
C GLU A 44 9.04 -3.32 -8.66
N LEU A 45 8.29 -3.35 -7.57
CA LEU A 45 8.36 -2.39 -6.47
C LEU A 45 8.83 -3.15 -5.23
N GLU A 46 9.97 -2.75 -4.69
CA GLU A 46 10.62 -3.36 -3.53
C GLU A 46 10.68 -2.35 -2.38
N LEU A 47 10.18 -2.75 -1.21
CA LEU A 47 10.16 -1.93 -0.02
C LEU A 47 10.99 -2.59 1.07
N SER A 48 12.05 -1.92 1.53
CA SER A 48 12.87 -2.36 2.65
C SER A 48 12.48 -1.57 3.90
N VAL A 49 11.99 -2.29 4.91
CA VAL A 49 11.56 -1.73 6.20
C VAL A 49 12.47 -2.26 7.29
N TYR A 50 13.15 -1.36 7.99
CA TYR A 50 14.08 -1.70 9.05
C TYR A 50 13.41 -1.57 10.41
N HIS A 51 13.56 -2.60 11.24
CA HIS A 51 13.03 -2.66 12.60
C HIS A 51 14.18 -2.84 13.59
N HIS A 52 14.25 -1.97 14.60
CA HIS A 52 15.17 -2.15 15.70
C HIS A 52 14.66 -3.25 16.64
N GLN A 53 15.52 -4.22 16.93
CA GLN A 53 15.22 -5.25 17.92
C GLN A 53 15.40 -4.63 19.31
N GLN A 54 14.31 -4.19 19.92
CA GLN A 54 14.33 -3.78 21.32
C GLN A 54 14.50 -5.02 22.20
N GLN A 55 15.54 -5.03 23.04
CA GLN A 55 15.70 -6.04 24.08
C GLN A 55 14.44 -6.10 24.93
N GLN A 56 13.94 -7.34 25.16
CA GLN A 56 12.69 -7.65 25.86
C GLN A 56 12.70 -7.26 27.34
N GLN A 57 12.85 -6.01 27.68
CA GLN A 57 12.65 -5.54 29.06
C GLN A 57 11.91 -4.20 29.03
N GLN A 58 10.63 -4.29 28.98
CA GLN A 58 9.56 -3.41 29.45
C GLN A 58 8.40 -3.32 28.45
N GLN A 59 7.22 -3.64 28.97
CA GLN A 59 5.91 -3.63 28.31
C GLN A 59 5.44 -2.20 27.93
N SER A 60 6.15 -1.48 27.13
CA SER A 60 5.60 -0.32 26.45
C SER A 60 5.63 -0.59 24.95
N LYS A 61 4.46 -0.60 24.33
CA LYS A 61 4.28 -0.52 22.88
C LYS A 61 4.84 0.81 22.39
N ILE A 62 6.16 0.96 22.37
CA ILE A 62 6.79 2.10 21.70
C ILE A 62 6.60 1.81 20.20
N VAL A 63 5.59 2.45 19.63
CA VAL A 63 5.44 2.48 18.17
C VAL A 63 6.68 3.18 17.64
N ASP A 64 7.49 2.45 16.89
CA ASP A 64 8.64 3.04 16.21
C ASP A 64 8.14 4.13 15.27
N LYS A 65 8.30 5.38 15.69
CA LYS A 65 7.83 6.55 14.95
C LYS A 65 8.51 6.70 13.59
N SER A 66 9.69 6.10 13.42
CA SER A 66 10.42 6.11 12.14
C SER A 66 9.68 5.35 11.05
N ASN A 67 8.90 4.32 11.43
CA ASN A 67 8.17 3.45 10.51
C ASN A 67 6.69 3.85 10.32
N LEU A 68 6.22 4.92 10.98
CA LEU A 68 4.81 5.29 10.94
C LEU A 68 4.33 5.58 9.50
N GLY A 69 5.09 6.37 8.76
CA GLY A 69 4.76 6.73 7.38
C GLY A 69 4.79 5.54 6.43
N ILE A 70 5.78 4.66 6.58
CA ILE A 70 5.89 3.47 5.74
C ILE A 70 4.79 2.45 6.05
N ASN A 71 4.40 2.30 7.31
CA ASN A 71 3.27 1.47 7.72
C ASN A 71 1.95 2.01 7.16
N GLN A 72 1.78 3.34 7.11
CA GLN A 72 0.65 3.98 6.47
C GLN A 72 0.63 3.70 4.97
N LEU A 73 1.76 3.83 4.28
CA LEU A 73 1.90 3.50 2.86
C LEU A 73 1.46 2.05 2.59
N ILE A 74 2.00 1.09 3.36
CA ILE A 74 1.69 -0.34 3.21
C ILE A 74 0.21 -0.64 3.41
N LYS A 75 -0.43 -0.03 4.40
CA LYS A 75 -1.82 -0.33 4.76
C LYS A 75 -2.86 0.39 3.90
N GLU A 76 -2.57 1.63 3.50
CA GLU A 76 -3.57 2.51 2.92
C GLU A 76 -3.39 2.75 1.42
N LYS A 77 -2.14 2.71 0.91
CA LYS A 77 -1.83 3.09 -0.47
C LYS A 77 -1.44 1.89 -1.35
N LEU A 78 -0.52 1.05 -0.89
CA LEU A 78 -0.02 -0.07 -1.69
C LEU A 78 -1.07 -1.10 -2.11
N PRO A 79 -2.11 -1.43 -1.31
CA PRO A 79 -3.12 -2.39 -1.74
C PRO A 79 -3.87 -1.94 -2.99
N SER A 80 -4.24 -0.65 -3.06
CA SER A 80 -4.90 -0.07 -4.24
C SER A 80 -3.96 -0.05 -5.45
N LEU A 81 -2.72 0.38 -5.24
CA LEU A 81 -1.71 0.40 -6.29
C LEU A 81 -1.47 -1.01 -6.86
N LYS A 82 -1.38 -2.03 -5.99
CA LYS A 82 -1.22 -3.44 -6.42
C LYS A 82 -2.42 -3.94 -7.21
N TYR A 83 -3.64 -3.61 -6.76
CA TYR A 83 -4.86 -4.00 -7.46
C TYR A 83 -4.90 -3.48 -8.90
N HIS A 84 -4.52 -2.23 -9.10
CA HIS A 84 -4.53 -1.60 -10.42
C HIS A 84 -3.30 -1.92 -11.28
N ASN A 85 -2.28 -2.56 -10.71
CA ASN A 85 -1.05 -2.98 -11.39
C ASN A 85 -0.76 -4.47 -11.15
N PRO A 86 -1.61 -5.39 -11.67
CA PRO A 86 -1.50 -6.81 -11.35
C PRO A 86 -0.18 -7.43 -11.83
N ASN A 87 0.39 -6.94 -12.92
CA ASN A 87 1.63 -7.44 -13.52
C ASN A 87 2.89 -6.92 -12.80
N LEU A 88 2.77 -5.87 -12.00
CA LEU A 88 3.89 -5.35 -11.23
C LEU A 88 4.12 -6.23 -9.99
N LYS A 89 5.34 -6.70 -9.80
CA LYS A 89 5.71 -7.46 -8.61
C LYS A 89 5.88 -6.51 -7.43
N PHE A 90 5.35 -6.88 -6.26
CA PHE A 90 5.49 -6.13 -5.00
C PHE A 90 6.21 -7.01 -3.99
N THR A 91 7.32 -6.52 -3.47
CA THR A 91 8.13 -7.20 -2.48
C THR A 91 8.33 -6.30 -1.25
N ILE A 92 8.09 -6.82 -0.06
CA ILE A 92 8.32 -6.10 1.20
C ILE A 92 9.30 -6.92 2.03
N HIS A 93 10.46 -6.33 2.33
CA HIS A 93 11.48 -6.89 3.20
C HIS A 93 11.40 -6.25 4.58
N ASN A 94 11.10 -7.04 5.60
CA ASN A 94 11.21 -6.62 6.98
C ASN A 94 12.57 -7.06 7.51
N ILE A 95 13.44 -6.11 7.83
CA ILE A 95 14.83 -6.34 8.21
C ILE A 95 14.99 -5.99 9.68
N LEU A 96 15.38 -6.97 10.50
CA LEU A 96 15.67 -6.76 11.91
C LEU A 96 17.12 -6.31 12.08
N ILE A 97 17.32 -5.21 12.78
CA ILE A 97 18.64 -4.68 13.11
C ILE A 97 18.95 -5.06 14.58
N ASN A 98 20.02 -5.82 14.78
CA ASN A 98 20.55 -6.10 16.11
C ASN A 98 21.55 -5.01 16.49
N GLU A 99 21.38 -4.39 17.64
CA GLU A 99 22.26 -3.30 18.13
C GLU A 99 23.72 -3.72 18.27
N GLU A 100 23.99 -5.02 18.47
CA GLU A 100 25.36 -5.56 18.61
C GLU A 100 26.19 -5.45 17.31
N ASN A 101 25.53 -5.37 16.14
CA ASN A 101 26.20 -5.31 14.83
C ASN A 101 26.08 -3.93 14.16
N SER A 102 25.40 -2.98 14.79
CA SER A 102 25.28 -1.64 14.26
C SER A 102 26.53 -0.83 14.62
N ASN A 103 27.46 -0.68 13.69
CA ASN A 103 28.40 0.44 13.75
C ASN A 103 27.54 1.71 13.87
N LYS A 104 27.72 2.45 14.97
CA LYS A 104 26.88 3.60 15.39
C LYS A 104 26.72 4.71 14.34
N ASP A 105 27.45 4.63 13.24
CA ASP A 105 27.48 5.65 12.16
C ASP A 105 26.71 5.26 10.89
N ILE A 106 26.13 4.05 10.81
CA ILE A 106 25.34 3.66 9.64
C ILE A 106 23.89 4.07 9.84
N LYS A 107 23.51 5.18 9.24
CA LYS A 107 22.11 5.56 9.12
C LYS A 107 21.41 4.58 8.17
N ILE A 108 20.61 3.70 8.75
CA ILE A 108 19.84 2.71 7.99
C ILE A 108 18.45 3.33 7.75
N ASP A 109 18.19 3.68 6.52
CA ASP A 109 16.93 4.33 6.12
C ASP A 109 16.02 3.34 5.40
N ASN A 110 14.72 3.43 5.69
CA ASN A 110 13.70 2.71 4.94
C ASN A 110 13.70 3.19 3.48
N LEU A 111 13.70 2.26 2.56
CA LEU A 111 13.91 2.53 1.14
C LEU A 111 12.84 1.86 0.28
N LEU A 112 12.24 2.64 -0.61
CA LEU A 112 11.37 2.15 -1.66
C LEU A 112 12.13 2.19 -2.98
N LYS A 113 12.35 1.02 -3.58
CA LYS A 113 12.99 0.86 -4.89
C LYS A 113 11.95 0.49 -5.93
N ILE A 114 12.04 1.11 -7.08
CA ILE A 114 11.26 0.76 -8.25
C ILE A 114 12.25 0.24 -9.30
N HIS A 115 12.09 -1.01 -9.69
CA HIS A 115 12.94 -1.66 -10.67
C HIS A 115 12.33 -1.55 -12.06
N GLY A 116 13.07 -0.93 -12.96
CA GLY A 116 12.74 -0.88 -14.38
C GLY A 116 13.20 -2.15 -15.12
N PHE A 117 12.77 -2.29 -16.36
CA PHE A 117 13.35 -3.27 -17.26
C PHE A 117 14.75 -2.87 -17.72
N GLU A 118 15.02 -1.57 -17.81
CA GLU A 118 16.34 -1.00 -18.06
C GLU A 118 16.89 -0.36 -16.78
N ASP A 119 18.21 -0.40 -16.58
CA ASP A 119 18.85 0.12 -15.37
C ASP A 119 18.64 1.64 -15.17
N LYS A 120 18.52 2.38 -16.28
CA LYS A 120 18.23 3.84 -16.25
C LYS A 120 16.86 4.17 -15.66
N ASP A 121 15.92 3.20 -15.63
CA ASP A 121 14.56 3.36 -15.12
C ASP A 121 14.44 2.99 -13.64
N ASN A 122 15.53 2.52 -13.03
CA ASN A 122 15.55 2.23 -11.61
C ASN A 122 15.46 3.51 -10.79
N LEU A 123 14.56 3.53 -9.81
CA LEU A 123 14.33 4.67 -8.94
C LEU A 123 14.43 4.24 -7.47
N ASN A 124 14.98 5.13 -6.63
CA ASN A 124 15.06 4.94 -5.19
C ASN A 124 14.40 6.12 -4.48
N ILE A 125 13.52 5.84 -3.53
CA ILE A 125 12.83 6.84 -2.71
C ILE A 125 13.14 6.57 -1.24
N GLU A 126 13.80 7.51 -0.59
CA GLU A 126 13.99 7.46 0.87
C GLU A 126 12.66 7.70 1.57
N CYS A 127 12.32 6.82 2.51
CA CYS A 127 11.04 6.85 3.20
C CYS A 127 11.14 7.40 4.63
N SER A 128 12.34 7.50 5.18
CA SER A 128 12.55 7.91 6.57
C SER A 128 12.04 9.33 6.82
N GLY A 129 11.25 9.49 7.90
CA GLY A 129 10.69 10.78 8.30
C GLY A 129 9.59 11.34 7.41
N LYS A 130 9.19 10.63 6.34
CA LYS A 130 8.09 11.04 5.47
C LYS A 130 6.78 10.38 5.88
N SER A 131 5.64 11.06 5.68
CA SER A 131 4.31 10.45 5.79
C SER A 131 4.05 9.50 4.61
N GLY A 132 3.15 8.52 4.80
CA GLY A 132 2.78 7.58 3.75
C GLY A 132 2.24 8.27 2.49
N SER A 133 1.52 9.37 2.64
CA SER A 133 1.04 10.17 1.51
C SER A 133 2.20 10.82 0.74
N LYS A 134 3.17 11.43 1.44
CA LYS A 134 4.34 12.04 0.77
C LYS A 134 5.19 11.02 0.01
N ILE A 135 5.38 9.82 0.58
CA ILE A 135 6.10 8.74 -0.11
C ILE A 135 5.32 8.31 -1.36
N PHE A 136 4.01 8.19 -1.24
CA PHE A 136 3.14 7.82 -2.36
C PHE A 136 3.14 8.87 -3.47
N ASP A 137 3.00 10.16 -3.12
CA ASP A 137 3.01 11.26 -4.08
C ASP A 137 4.35 11.33 -4.84
N GLU A 138 5.48 11.14 -4.12
CA GLU A 138 6.80 11.06 -4.74
C GLU A 138 6.92 9.86 -5.69
N LEU A 139 6.37 8.69 -5.29
CA LEU A 139 6.33 7.50 -6.14
C LEU A 139 5.57 7.79 -7.45
N ILE A 140 4.35 8.34 -7.34
CA ILE A 140 3.51 8.65 -8.50
C ILE A 140 4.20 9.66 -9.41
N GLN A 141 4.74 10.73 -8.85
CA GLN A 141 5.43 11.77 -9.61
C GLN A 141 6.66 11.23 -10.35
N ARG A 142 7.52 10.47 -9.67
CA ARG A 142 8.77 9.97 -10.25
C ARG A 142 8.57 8.86 -11.27
N THR A 143 7.53 8.04 -11.11
CA THR A 143 7.18 6.99 -12.08
C THR A 143 6.37 7.51 -13.26
N GLY A 144 5.79 8.71 -13.15
CA GLY A 144 4.85 9.23 -14.15
C GLY A 144 3.55 8.42 -14.23
N ALA A 145 3.15 7.80 -13.10
CA ALA A 145 1.95 6.98 -13.06
C ALA A 145 0.69 7.79 -13.41
N VAL A 146 -0.19 7.19 -14.19
CA VAL A 146 -1.41 7.84 -14.67
C VAL A 146 -2.56 7.53 -13.73
N LYS A 147 -3.29 8.57 -13.33
CA LYS A 147 -4.50 8.42 -12.53
C LYS A 147 -5.60 7.73 -13.34
N ILE A 148 -6.26 6.73 -12.73
CA ILE A 148 -7.40 6.05 -13.36
C ILE A 148 -8.63 6.93 -13.23
N ASN A 149 -9.41 7.03 -14.31
CA ASN A 149 -10.65 7.80 -14.31
C ASN A 149 -11.67 7.20 -13.34
N GLU A 150 -12.40 8.05 -12.63
CA GLU A 150 -13.42 7.60 -11.67
C GLU A 150 -14.51 6.74 -12.34
N SER A 151 -14.80 6.98 -13.62
CA SER A 151 -15.75 6.18 -14.41
C SER A 151 -15.28 4.74 -14.70
N GLU A 152 -13.99 4.47 -14.58
CA GLU A 152 -13.39 3.14 -14.75
C GLU A 152 -13.27 2.37 -13.44
N LEU A 153 -13.47 3.05 -12.29
CA LEU A 153 -13.40 2.43 -10.97
C LEU A 153 -14.69 1.62 -10.72
N VAL A 154 -14.51 0.36 -10.36
CA VAL A 154 -15.62 -0.55 -10.04
C VAL A 154 -15.86 -0.54 -8.55
N GLU A 155 -17.05 -0.08 -8.14
CA GLU A 155 -17.47 -0.13 -6.74
C GLU A 155 -18.47 -1.26 -6.51
N ILE A 156 -18.25 -2.03 -5.45
CA ILE A 156 -19.20 -3.05 -5.01
C ILE A 156 -20.35 -2.33 -4.29
N PRO A 157 -21.63 -2.50 -4.74
CA PRO A 157 -22.76 -1.83 -4.13
C PRO A 157 -22.92 -2.20 -2.65
N THR A 158 -23.02 -1.19 -1.80
CA THR A 158 -23.30 -1.35 -0.35
C THR A 158 -24.80 -1.32 -0.04
N HIS A 159 -25.59 -0.84 -0.99
CA HIS A 159 -27.04 -0.80 -0.91
C HIS A 159 -27.66 -1.41 -2.18
N PRO A 160 -28.81 -2.10 -2.07
CA PRO A 160 -29.52 -2.58 -3.25
C PRO A 160 -29.90 -1.38 -4.11
N THR A 161 -29.42 -1.35 -5.35
CA THR A 161 -29.92 -0.43 -6.36
C THR A 161 -31.41 -0.66 -6.57
N LYS A 162 -32.20 0.40 -6.48
CA LYS A 162 -33.65 0.35 -6.71
C LYS A 162 -33.98 -0.03 -8.15
#